data_e7f35af71995471ffdb032b3adeca1bd
#
_entry.id   e7f35af71995471ffdb032b3adeca1bd
#
_cell.length_a   1.000
_cell.length_b   1.000
_cell.length_c   1.000
_cell.angle_alpha   90.00
_cell.angle_beta   90.00
_cell.angle_gamma   90.00
#
_symmetry.space_group_name_H-M   'P 1'
#
loop_
_entity.id
_entity.type
_entity.pdbx_description
1 polymer ?
#
loop_
_entity_poly.entity_id
_entity_poly.type
_entity_poly.pdbx_seq_one_letter_code
_entity_poly.pdbx_strand_id
1 'polypeptide(L)'
;MPLKTAETVMRGSREKTTERARRLRQSDNDAEGLLWLELRARRLNGYKFVRQLPIGRYFADFACREARLVIEVDGSQHAGSDWDAVRDAYMVAHGWSVVRFWNGSVLTERQSVLETIVAILDGRLRENVVAYDMRFLMGRTVIHD
;
A
#
# COMPACT_ATOMS: atom_id res chain seq x y z
N MET A 1 1.06 -48.40 -10.59
CA MET A 1 1.48 -47.00 -10.63
C MET A 1 2.38 -46.70 -9.44
N PRO A 2 3.57 -46.16 -9.69
CA PRO A 2 4.40 -45.77 -8.56
C PRO A 2 3.74 -44.61 -7.81
N LEU A 3 3.58 -44.80 -6.52
CA LEU A 3 3.13 -43.73 -5.63
C LEU A 3 4.21 -42.66 -5.60
N LYS A 4 3.83 -41.41 -5.77
CA LYS A 4 4.76 -40.28 -5.58
C LYS A 4 5.28 -40.32 -4.16
N THR A 5 6.57 -40.22 -4.00
CA THR A 5 7.16 -40.11 -2.67
C THR A 5 6.75 -38.78 -2.01
N ALA A 6 6.67 -38.75 -0.70
CA ALA A 6 6.39 -37.54 0.05
C ALA A 6 7.34 -36.40 -0.34
N GLU A 7 8.60 -36.71 -0.62
CA GLU A 7 9.61 -35.75 -1.06
C GLU A 7 9.25 -35.11 -2.42
N THR A 8 8.78 -35.90 -3.39
CA THR A 8 8.36 -35.39 -4.70
C THR A 8 7.16 -34.44 -4.57
N VAL A 9 6.19 -34.78 -3.71
CA VAL A 9 5.02 -33.96 -3.46
C VAL A 9 5.43 -32.64 -2.81
N MET A 10 6.38 -32.66 -1.86
CA MET A 10 6.88 -31.45 -1.20
C MET A 10 7.64 -30.53 -2.17
N ARG A 11 8.43 -31.07 -3.10
CA ARG A 11 9.10 -30.28 -4.14
C ARG A 11 8.10 -29.55 -5.04
N GLY A 12 7.08 -30.23 -5.52
CA GLY A 12 6.04 -29.62 -6.36
C GLY A 12 5.33 -28.50 -5.63
N SER A 13 5.06 -28.69 -4.33
CA SER A 13 4.43 -27.68 -3.50
C SER A 13 5.33 -26.45 -3.31
N ARG A 14 6.63 -26.64 -3.08
CA ARG A 14 7.61 -25.54 -2.93
C ARG A 14 7.76 -24.75 -4.23
N GLU A 15 7.84 -25.42 -5.37
CA GLU A 15 7.94 -24.76 -6.68
C GLU A 15 6.74 -23.91 -6.96
N LYS A 16 5.52 -24.38 -6.70
CA LYS A 16 4.28 -23.63 -6.85
C LYS A 16 4.24 -22.43 -5.93
N THR A 17 4.67 -22.58 -4.68
CA THR A 17 4.73 -21.49 -3.71
C THR A 17 5.73 -20.42 -4.12
N THR A 18 6.91 -20.81 -4.60
CA THR A 18 7.95 -19.89 -5.08
C THR A 18 7.48 -19.11 -6.30
N GLU A 19 6.87 -19.80 -7.26
CA GLU A 19 6.34 -19.18 -8.46
C GLU A 19 5.20 -18.19 -8.14
N ARG A 20 4.32 -18.58 -7.22
CA ARG A 20 3.25 -17.71 -6.75
C ARG A 20 3.81 -16.46 -6.06
N ALA A 21 4.85 -16.62 -5.23
CA ALA A 21 5.52 -15.51 -4.58
C ALA A 21 6.16 -14.55 -5.59
N ARG A 22 6.77 -15.08 -6.65
CA ARG A 22 7.32 -14.26 -7.74
C ARG A 22 6.25 -13.46 -8.45
N ARG A 23 5.11 -14.07 -8.77
CA ARG A 23 3.98 -13.39 -9.42
C ARG A 23 3.41 -12.28 -8.56
N LEU A 24 3.28 -12.52 -7.25
CA LEU A 24 2.80 -11.52 -6.31
C LEU A 24 3.75 -10.32 -6.24
N ARG A 25 5.06 -10.56 -6.16
CA ARG A 25 6.07 -9.48 -6.17
C ARG A 25 6.06 -8.70 -7.47
N GLN A 26 5.89 -9.38 -8.60
CA GLN A 26 5.79 -8.74 -9.91
C GLN A 26 4.55 -7.84 -9.97
N SER A 27 3.40 -8.30 -9.49
CA SER A 27 2.18 -7.51 -9.44
C SER A 27 2.33 -6.29 -8.55
N ASP A 28 2.98 -6.44 -7.39
CA ASP A 28 3.24 -5.31 -6.49
C ASP A 28 4.14 -4.27 -7.15
N ASN A 29 5.21 -4.70 -7.81
CA ASN A 29 6.12 -3.81 -8.52
C ASN A 29 5.42 -3.09 -9.67
N ASP A 30 4.58 -3.78 -10.42
CA ASP A 30 3.80 -3.20 -11.51
C ASP A 30 2.81 -2.16 -10.99
N ALA A 31 2.09 -2.47 -9.92
CA ALA A 31 1.14 -1.55 -9.31
C ALA A 31 1.85 -0.30 -8.78
N GLU A 32 2.95 -0.46 -8.04
CA GLU A 32 3.72 0.67 -7.54
C GLU A 32 4.26 1.53 -8.69
N GLY A 33 4.78 0.90 -9.75
CA GLY A 33 5.30 1.59 -10.91
C GLY A 33 4.23 2.41 -11.63
N LEU A 34 3.05 1.84 -11.83
CA LEU A 34 1.93 2.55 -12.46
C LEU A 34 1.44 3.71 -11.61
N LEU A 35 1.33 3.51 -10.30
CA LEU A 35 0.92 4.59 -9.41
C LEU A 35 1.95 5.71 -9.38
N TRP A 36 3.24 5.38 -9.35
CA TRP A 36 4.30 6.38 -9.38
C TRP A 36 4.24 7.26 -10.63
N LEU A 37 3.92 6.69 -11.80
CA LEU A 37 3.76 7.46 -13.03
C LEU A 37 2.68 8.54 -12.91
N GLU A 38 1.64 8.28 -12.09
CA GLU A 38 0.58 9.25 -11.85
C GLU A 38 0.93 10.30 -10.78
N LEU A 39 1.82 9.95 -9.84
CA LEU A 39 2.16 10.80 -8.70
C LEU A 39 3.38 11.69 -8.93
N ARG A 40 4.34 11.22 -9.74
CA ARG A 40 5.63 11.91 -9.93
C ARG A 40 5.47 13.27 -10.57
N ALA A 41 6.47 14.12 -10.38
CA ALA A 41 6.57 15.43 -11.02
C ALA A 41 5.35 16.33 -10.75
N ARG A 42 4.75 16.21 -9.57
CA ARG A 42 3.56 16.98 -9.15
C ARG A 42 2.36 16.79 -10.07
N ARG A 43 2.27 15.66 -10.75
CA ARG A 43 1.19 15.41 -11.74
C ARG A 43 -0.19 15.31 -11.12
N LEU A 44 -0.29 14.84 -9.87
CA LEU A 44 -1.57 14.74 -9.20
C LEU A 44 -1.87 16.05 -8.45
N ASN A 45 -2.62 16.93 -9.08
CA ASN A 45 -3.08 18.19 -8.52
C ASN A 45 -1.97 19.08 -7.91
N GLY A 46 -0.74 18.97 -8.42
CA GLY A 46 0.37 19.78 -7.97
C GLY A 46 1.05 19.32 -6.69
N TYR A 47 0.61 18.23 -6.09
CA TYR A 47 1.21 17.72 -4.86
C TYR A 47 2.51 16.98 -5.14
N LYS A 48 3.51 17.21 -4.27
CA LYS A 48 4.80 16.53 -4.38
C LYS A 48 4.76 15.21 -3.61
N PHE A 49 4.94 14.12 -4.34
CA PHE A 49 5.11 12.79 -3.75
C PHE A 49 6.56 12.32 -3.89
N VAL A 50 7.03 11.60 -2.89
CA VAL A 50 8.32 10.92 -2.91
C VAL A 50 8.10 9.43 -2.68
N ARG A 51 9.06 8.62 -3.15
CA ARG A 51 9.02 7.17 -2.95
C ARG A 51 9.90 6.78 -1.77
N GLN A 52 9.51 5.68 -1.10
CA GLN A 52 10.32 5.05 -0.06
C GLN A 52 10.83 6.04 0.98
N LEU A 53 9.91 6.84 1.51
CA LEU A 53 10.25 7.81 2.54
C LEU A 53 10.46 7.12 3.87
N PRO A 54 11.64 7.27 4.51
CA PRO A 54 11.83 6.78 5.88
C PRO A 54 10.96 7.54 6.88
N ILE A 55 10.21 6.81 7.69
CA ILE A 55 9.43 7.35 8.80
C ILE A 55 9.79 6.49 10.02
N GLY A 56 10.67 7.02 10.88
CA GLY A 56 11.28 6.24 11.94
C GLY A 56 12.06 5.07 11.35
N ARG A 57 11.76 3.86 11.78
CA ARG A 57 12.38 2.62 11.25
C ARG A 57 11.62 2.00 10.08
N TYR A 58 10.53 2.62 9.66
CA TYR A 58 9.71 2.13 8.57
C TYR A 58 9.94 2.93 7.29
N PHE A 59 9.50 2.37 6.16
CA PHE A 59 9.52 3.07 4.88
C PHE A 59 8.10 3.14 4.34
N ALA A 60 7.70 4.33 3.89
CA ALA A 60 6.44 4.51 3.19
C ALA A 60 6.67 4.29 1.69
N ASP A 61 5.79 3.52 1.03
CA ASP A 61 5.90 3.33 -0.42
C ASP A 61 5.89 4.68 -1.14
N PHE A 62 4.90 5.52 -0.83
CA PHE A 62 4.81 6.89 -1.32
C PHE A 62 4.38 7.80 -0.19
N ALA A 63 4.87 9.03 -0.21
CA ALA A 63 4.48 10.01 0.79
C ALA A 63 4.43 11.41 0.22
N CYS A 64 3.43 12.17 0.66
CA CYS A 64 3.32 13.61 0.43
C CYS A 64 3.54 14.30 1.76
N ARG A 65 4.68 14.99 1.92
CA ARG A 65 5.04 15.64 3.18
C ARG A 65 4.10 16.81 3.51
N GLU A 66 3.73 17.59 2.51
CA GLU A 66 2.87 18.76 2.73
C GLU A 66 1.48 18.37 3.21
N ALA A 67 0.94 17.24 2.74
CA ALA A 67 -0.36 16.73 3.16
C ALA A 67 -0.27 15.73 4.31
N ARG A 68 0.94 15.34 4.72
CA ARG A 68 1.16 14.30 5.73
C ARG A 68 0.42 13.02 5.40
N LEU A 69 0.50 12.60 4.15
CA LEU A 69 -0.18 11.42 3.62
C LEU A 69 0.83 10.36 3.18
N VAL A 70 0.64 9.15 3.66
CA VAL A 70 1.36 7.96 3.24
C VAL A 70 0.42 7.12 2.38
N ILE A 71 0.92 6.63 1.24
CA ILE A 71 0.20 5.71 0.37
C ILE A 71 0.98 4.40 0.33
N GLU A 72 0.29 3.31 0.62
CA GLU A 72 0.82 1.96 0.57
C GLU A 72 0.07 1.14 -0.48
N VAL A 73 0.80 0.29 -1.18
CA VAL A 73 0.21 -0.67 -2.14
C VAL A 73 0.46 -2.07 -1.61
N ASP A 74 -0.60 -2.85 -1.47
CA ASP A 74 -0.54 -4.17 -0.83
C ASP A 74 -1.03 -5.25 -1.79
N GLY A 75 -0.29 -6.35 -1.87
CA GLY A 75 -0.67 -7.52 -2.66
C GLY A 75 -1.78 -8.37 -2.03
N SER A 76 -2.13 -8.11 -0.77
CA SER A 76 -3.15 -8.85 -0.04
C SER A 76 -4.46 -8.06 0.03
N GLN A 77 -5.58 -8.72 -0.29
CA GLN A 77 -6.92 -8.15 -0.08
C GLN A 77 -7.31 -8.12 1.38
N HIS A 78 -6.69 -8.97 2.18
CA HIS A 78 -6.96 -9.03 3.61
C HIS A 78 -6.01 -8.09 4.32
N ALA A 79 -6.57 -7.04 4.86
CA ALA A 79 -5.83 -6.03 5.55
C ALA A 79 -4.98 -6.66 6.65
N GLY A 80 -3.74 -6.64 6.42
CA GLY A 80 -2.74 -6.50 7.40
C GLY A 80 -2.47 -7.65 8.35
N SER A 81 -1.25 -8.05 8.35
CA SER A 81 -0.61 -8.72 9.46
C SER A 81 -0.56 -7.77 10.67
N ASP A 82 -0.32 -8.31 11.86
CA ASP A 82 -0.05 -7.52 13.08
C ASP A 82 1.08 -6.51 12.85
N TRP A 83 2.05 -6.87 12.02
CA TRP A 83 3.15 -5.99 11.63
C TRP A 83 2.65 -4.71 10.93
N ASP A 84 1.73 -4.83 9.98
CA ASP A 84 1.15 -3.68 9.29
C ASP A 84 0.36 -2.80 10.25
N ALA A 85 -0.37 -3.41 11.18
CA ALA A 85 -1.12 -2.66 12.19
C ALA A 85 -0.20 -1.84 13.10
N VAL A 86 0.93 -2.41 13.53
CA VAL A 86 1.93 -1.72 14.35
C VAL A 86 2.56 -0.56 13.58
N ARG A 87 2.92 -0.80 12.33
CA ARG A 87 3.50 0.23 11.44
C ARG A 87 2.52 1.37 11.20
N ASP A 88 1.29 1.04 10.86
CA ASP A 88 0.25 2.05 10.61
C ASP A 88 -0.02 2.87 11.87
N ALA A 89 -0.10 2.23 13.03
CA ALA A 89 -0.29 2.92 14.31
C ALA A 89 0.87 3.89 14.61
N TYR A 90 2.10 3.48 14.32
CA TYR A 90 3.27 4.34 14.48
C TYR A 90 3.14 5.59 13.60
N MET A 91 2.83 5.42 12.32
CA MET A 91 2.70 6.53 11.39
C MET A 91 1.57 7.48 11.79
N VAL A 92 0.41 6.93 12.14
CA VAL A 92 -0.74 7.72 12.61
C VAL A 92 -0.39 8.51 13.86
N ALA A 93 0.29 7.90 14.83
CA ALA A 93 0.71 8.57 16.06
C ALA A 93 1.68 9.73 15.78
N HIS A 94 2.43 9.68 14.70
CA HIS A 94 3.38 10.72 14.30
C HIS A 94 2.78 11.72 13.30
N GLY A 95 1.46 11.75 13.17
CA GLY A 95 0.75 12.75 12.39
C GLY A 95 0.58 12.44 10.92
N TRP A 96 0.83 11.20 10.51
CA TRP A 96 0.64 10.78 9.12
C TRP A 96 -0.72 10.10 8.96
N SER A 97 -1.46 10.49 7.94
CA SER A 97 -2.59 9.70 7.47
C SER A 97 -2.06 8.59 6.57
N VAL A 98 -2.65 7.41 6.62
CA VAL A 98 -2.19 6.25 5.86
C VAL A 98 -3.35 5.73 5.02
N VAL A 99 -3.17 5.66 3.71
CA VAL A 99 -4.12 4.98 2.83
C VAL A 99 -3.42 3.78 2.20
N ARG A 100 -4.07 2.65 2.27
CA ARG A 100 -3.57 1.39 1.72
C ARG A 100 -4.53 0.90 0.65
N PHE A 101 -4.02 0.69 -0.56
CA PHE A 101 -4.78 0.14 -1.67
C PHE A 101 -4.32 -1.27 -1.97
N TRP A 102 -5.26 -2.11 -2.35
CA TRP A 102 -4.93 -3.40 -2.93
C TRP A 102 -4.31 -3.17 -4.32
N ASN A 103 -3.24 -3.94 -4.64
CA ASN A 103 -2.54 -3.77 -5.91
C ASN A 103 -3.45 -4.01 -7.11
N GLY A 104 -4.40 -4.94 -7.01
CA GLY A 104 -5.38 -5.19 -8.07
C GLY A 104 -6.21 -3.96 -8.42
N SER A 105 -6.58 -3.16 -7.42
CA SER A 105 -7.31 -1.90 -7.66
C SER A 105 -6.45 -0.89 -8.41
N VAL A 106 -5.17 -0.79 -8.07
CA VAL A 106 -4.23 0.09 -8.80
C VAL A 106 -4.09 -0.37 -10.26
N LEU A 107 -4.03 -1.68 -10.49
CA LEU A 107 -3.85 -2.25 -11.83
C LEU A 107 -5.11 -2.12 -12.70
N THR A 108 -6.30 -2.29 -12.12
CA THR A 108 -7.55 -2.39 -12.88
C THR A 108 -8.50 -1.21 -12.68
N GLU A 109 -8.36 -0.46 -11.59
CA GLU A 109 -9.25 0.66 -11.23
C GLU A 109 -8.46 1.89 -10.82
N ARG A 110 -7.40 2.18 -11.58
CA ARG A 110 -6.45 3.27 -11.23
C ARG A 110 -7.14 4.61 -11.08
N GLN A 111 -8.12 4.92 -11.92
CA GLN A 111 -8.84 6.18 -11.84
C GLN A 111 -9.55 6.34 -10.50
N SER A 112 -10.22 5.28 -10.01
CA SER A 112 -10.87 5.30 -8.70
C SER A 112 -9.86 5.48 -7.57
N VAL A 113 -8.69 4.86 -7.68
CA VAL A 113 -7.59 5.03 -6.71
C VAL A 113 -7.15 6.48 -6.67
N LEU A 114 -6.93 7.10 -7.82
CA LEU A 114 -6.50 8.51 -7.90
C LEU A 114 -7.58 9.45 -7.36
N GLU A 115 -8.84 9.19 -7.63
CA GLU A 115 -9.95 9.99 -7.11
C GLU A 115 -10.02 9.92 -5.58
N THR A 116 -9.77 8.75 -5.01
CA THR A 116 -9.70 8.57 -3.55
C THR A 116 -8.54 9.37 -2.96
N ILE A 117 -7.37 9.31 -3.57
CA ILE A 117 -6.20 10.07 -3.11
C ILE A 117 -6.50 11.57 -3.17
N VAL A 118 -7.09 12.06 -4.24
CA VAL A 118 -7.47 13.47 -4.38
C VAL A 118 -8.49 13.87 -3.31
N ALA A 119 -9.48 13.02 -3.03
CA ALA A 119 -10.45 13.28 -1.97
C ALA A 119 -9.80 13.42 -0.59
N ILE A 120 -8.75 12.64 -0.32
CA ILE A 120 -7.96 12.78 0.91
C ILE A 120 -7.18 14.10 0.90
N LEU A 121 -6.50 14.40 -0.21
CA LEU A 121 -5.66 15.58 -0.34
C LEU A 121 -6.44 16.87 -0.21
N ASP A 122 -7.65 16.94 -0.77
CA ASP A 122 -8.48 18.15 -0.72
C ASP A 122 -9.42 18.21 0.49
N GLY A 123 -9.35 17.23 1.37
CA GLY A 123 -10.07 17.22 2.64
C GLY A 123 -11.53 16.77 2.54
N ARG A 124 -11.98 16.22 1.42
CA ARG A 124 -13.32 15.65 1.29
C ARG A 124 -13.47 14.34 2.04
N LEU A 125 -12.41 13.53 2.11
CA LEU A 125 -12.39 12.30 2.89
C LEU A 125 -11.59 12.55 4.17
N ARG A 126 -12.25 12.55 5.32
CA ARG A 126 -11.67 12.84 6.65
C ARG A 126 -12.01 11.83 7.72
N GLU A 127 -12.50 10.67 7.34
CA GLU A 127 -12.90 9.62 8.26
C GLU A 127 -12.14 8.34 7.97
N ASN A 128 -11.86 7.57 9.01
CA ASN A 128 -11.27 6.26 8.83
C ASN A 128 -12.23 5.38 8.02
N VAL A 129 -11.69 4.68 7.03
CA VAL A 129 -12.45 3.78 6.17
C VAL A 129 -11.79 2.42 6.17
N VAL A 130 -12.58 1.37 6.35
CA VAL A 130 -12.13 -0.01 6.15
C VAL A 130 -13.06 -0.62 5.11
N ALA A 131 -12.56 -0.79 3.91
CA ALA A 131 -13.29 -1.38 2.80
C ALA A 131 -12.54 -2.64 2.32
N TYR A 132 -13.17 -3.39 1.44
CA TYR A 132 -12.62 -4.63 0.91
C TYR A 132 -11.29 -4.41 0.16
N ASP A 133 -11.19 -3.30 -0.57
CA ASP A 133 -10.09 -3.01 -1.48
C ASP A 133 -9.20 -1.84 -1.03
N MET A 134 -9.54 -1.18 0.07
CA MET A 134 -8.73 -0.08 0.58
C MET A 134 -8.96 0.15 2.07
N ARG A 135 -7.97 0.74 2.72
CA ARG A 135 -8.08 1.16 4.11
C ARG A 135 -7.47 2.55 4.27
N PHE A 136 -8.17 3.43 4.95
CA PHE A 136 -7.70 4.78 5.23
C PHE A 136 -7.76 5.05 6.73
N LEU A 137 -6.65 5.50 7.29
CA LEU A 137 -6.52 5.89 8.70
C LEU A 137 -6.06 7.34 8.77
N MET A 138 -6.84 8.17 9.46
CA MET A 138 -6.48 9.56 9.69
C MET A 138 -5.29 9.68 10.64
N GLY A 139 -4.34 10.53 10.30
CA GLY A 139 -3.25 10.88 11.20
C GLY A 139 -3.75 11.66 12.41
N ARG A 140 -3.08 11.49 13.54
CA ARG A 140 -3.37 12.29 14.73
C ARG A 140 -2.88 13.70 14.51
N THR A 141 -3.69 14.66 14.94
CA THR A 141 -3.25 16.06 14.95
C THR A 141 -2.15 16.21 16.01
N VAL A 142 -0.97 16.64 15.54
CA VAL A 142 0.12 16.97 16.45
C VAL A 142 -0.08 18.42 16.88
N ILE A 143 -0.40 18.61 18.15
CA ILE A 143 -0.52 19.96 18.71
C ILE A 143 0.89 20.41 19.08
N HIS A 144 1.37 21.43 18.39
CA HIS A 144 2.60 22.11 18.76
C HIS A 144 2.25 23.25 19.71
N ASP A 145 2.73 23.12 20.91
CA ASP A 145 2.64 24.22 21.91
C ASP A 145 3.68 25.28 21.60
#